data_cc6b2b23258804a0da13a9106b1711b3
#
_entry.id   cc6b2b23258804a0da13a9106b1711b3
#
_cell.length_a   1.000
_cell.length_b   1.000
_cell.length_c   1.000
_cell.angle_alpha   90.00
_cell.angle_beta   90.00
_cell.angle_gamma   90.00
#
_symmetry.space_group_name_H-M   'P 1'
#
loop_
_entity.id
_entity.type
_entity.pdbx_description
1 polymer ?
#
loop_
_entity_poly.entity_id
_entity_poly.type
_entity_poly.pdbx_seq_one_letter_code
_entity_poly.pdbx_strand_id
1 'polypeptide(L)'
;ALLTFLFLPYLNLEKYPSQVRNTVIAVLIGLFFAKLIASLFLLIDDIRRLFQWSYSRLFESGKKGVEADPGNQISRSVFLNWLGLAAGGGLFGSLIYGFSNKYDYRVRRIPINFQNLPAPFKGLKIVQISDVHSGSFNNKAAVQQGIKKILDLNPDLIVFTGDLVNNKAEEMDNYKDVFGQLKAPMGVYSILGNHDYGDYVEWESEHHKVQNLEKLKHTHADMGWRLLMNEHVIFEKEGEKIALLGIENWGAKARFPKYGKMDRAYRGTEGVPFKILMSHDPSHWDAEVLESYKDIDLMLSGHTHGMQFGVEIPWLKWSPVQYVYKQWAGLYKNEHQHLYVNRGFGFLAYPGRVGILPEITLLELI
;
A
#
# COMPACT_ATOMS: atom_id res chain seq x y z
N ALA A 1 -24.33 -14.45 5.72
CA ALA A 1 -22.87 -14.22 5.59
C ALA A 1 -22.12 -15.55 5.49
N LEU A 2 -22.20 -16.46 6.49
CA LEU A 2 -21.50 -17.76 6.43
C LEU A 2 -21.91 -18.59 5.21
N LEU A 3 -23.22 -18.68 4.92
CA LEU A 3 -23.75 -19.35 3.73
C LEU A 3 -23.20 -18.72 2.43
N THR A 4 -23.03 -17.41 2.37
CA THR A 4 -22.50 -16.74 1.19
C THR A 4 -21.05 -17.19 0.90
N PHE A 5 -20.22 -17.35 1.94
CA PHE A 5 -18.84 -17.86 1.78
C PHE A 5 -18.81 -19.35 1.40
N LEU A 6 -19.74 -20.16 1.90
CA LEU A 6 -19.86 -21.57 1.51
C LEU A 6 -20.23 -21.74 0.02
N PHE A 7 -20.98 -20.79 -0.56
CA PHE A 7 -21.36 -20.82 -1.97
C PHE A 7 -20.35 -20.14 -2.90
N LEU A 8 -19.37 -19.38 -2.38
CA LEU A 8 -18.33 -18.70 -3.18
C LEU A 8 -17.59 -19.65 -4.14
N PRO A 9 -17.13 -20.85 -3.72
CA PRO A 9 -16.47 -21.80 -4.63
C PRO A 9 -17.37 -22.27 -5.78
N TYR A 10 -18.68 -22.29 -5.58
CA TYR A 10 -19.64 -22.73 -6.61
C TYR A 10 -19.98 -21.65 -7.65
N LEU A 11 -19.61 -20.39 -7.40
CA LEU A 11 -19.89 -19.28 -8.32
C LEU A 11 -18.98 -19.28 -9.55
N ASN A 12 -18.00 -20.19 -9.63
CA ASN A 12 -17.05 -20.33 -10.76
C ASN A 12 -16.51 -18.97 -11.24
N LEU A 13 -16.09 -18.14 -10.29
CA LEU A 13 -15.67 -16.76 -10.51
C LEU A 13 -14.44 -16.65 -11.40
N GLU A 14 -13.73 -17.76 -11.60
CA GLU A 14 -12.54 -17.83 -12.48
C GLU A 14 -12.89 -17.59 -13.95
N LYS A 15 -14.13 -17.84 -14.36
CA LYS A 15 -14.62 -17.57 -15.73
C LYS A 15 -14.77 -16.08 -16.04
N TYR A 16 -14.78 -15.23 -15.02
CA TYR A 16 -14.95 -13.78 -15.21
C TYR A 16 -13.61 -13.04 -15.17
N PRO A 17 -13.52 -11.89 -15.85
CA PRO A 17 -12.35 -11.04 -15.76
C PRO A 17 -11.99 -10.73 -14.30
N SER A 18 -10.69 -10.66 -13.98
CA SER A 18 -10.18 -10.45 -12.63
C SER A 18 -10.81 -9.25 -11.91
N GLN A 19 -11.11 -8.19 -12.65
CA GLN A 19 -11.76 -6.98 -12.15
C GLN A 19 -13.18 -7.24 -11.62
N VAL A 20 -13.98 -8.01 -12.37
CA VAL A 20 -15.36 -8.40 -11.95
C VAL A 20 -15.26 -9.28 -10.72
N ARG A 21 -14.40 -10.30 -10.77
CA ARG A 21 -14.17 -11.23 -9.66
C ARG A 21 -13.77 -10.48 -8.39
N ASN A 22 -12.77 -9.61 -8.48
CA ASN A 22 -12.27 -8.84 -7.33
C ASN A 22 -13.35 -7.90 -6.77
N THR A 23 -14.15 -7.28 -7.63
CA THR A 23 -15.27 -6.42 -7.19
C THR A 23 -16.32 -7.23 -6.44
N VAL A 24 -16.74 -8.38 -6.97
CA VAL A 24 -17.72 -9.28 -6.31
C VAL A 24 -17.18 -9.73 -4.95
N ILE A 25 -15.94 -10.21 -4.91
CA ILE A 25 -15.30 -10.65 -3.66
C ILE A 25 -15.22 -9.49 -2.65
N ALA A 26 -14.82 -8.30 -3.08
CA ALA A 26 -14.73 -7.12 -2.21
C ALA A 26 -16.09 -6.73 -1.62
N VAL A 27 -17.15 -6.76 -2.42
CA VAL A 27 -18.53 -6.50 -1.96
C VAL A 27 -18.96 -7.54 -0.93
N LEU A 28 -18.71 -8.83 -1.19
CA LEU A 28 -19.09 -9.91 -0.27
C LEU A 28 -18.31 -9.82 1.06
N ILE A 29 -17.01 -9.57 1.00
CA ILE A 29 -16.17 -9.36 2.19
C ILE A 29 -16.63 -8.10 2.94
N GLY A 30 -16.92 -7.01 2.24
CA GLY A 30 -17.42 -5.77 2.83
C GLY A 30 -18.76 -5.99 3.57
N LEU A 31 -19.70 -6.72 2.96
CA LEU A 31 -20.96 -7.10 3.59
C LEU A 31 -20.75 -8.01 4.82
N PHE A 32 -19.77 -8.91 4.76
CA PHE A 32 -19.43 -9.77 5.89
C PHE A 32 -18.95 -8.93 7.08
N PHE A 33 -17.97 -8.03 6.88
CA PHE A 33 -17.47 -7.18 7.96
C PHE A 33 -18.51 -6.20 8.48
N ALA A 34 -19.35 -5.64 7.61
CA ALA A 34 -20.47 -4.79 8.01
C ALA A 34 -21.45 -5.52 8.94
N LYS A 35 -21.82 -6.76 8.59
CA LYS A 35 -22.67 -7.61 9.43
C LYS A 35 -21.96 -8.02 10.72
N LEU A 36 -20.67 -8.33 10.66
CA LEU A 36 -19.87 -8.66 11.84
C LEU A 36 -19.90 -7.51 12.85
N ILE A 37 -19.63 -6.27 12.39
CA ILE A 37 -19.70 -5.09 13.25
C ILE A 37 -21.09 -4.89 13.83
N ALA A 38 -22.12 -4.94 12.99
CA ALA A 38 -23.51 -4.83 13.47
C ALA A 38 -23.82 -5.90 14.53
N SER A 39 -23.37 -7.14 14.32
CA SER A 39 -23.60 -8.25 15.25
C SER A 39 -22.88 -8.07 16.59
N LEU A 40 -21.74 -7.38 16.64
CA LEU A 40 -21.05 -7.08 17.90
C LEU A 40 -21.90 -6.20 18.83
N PHE A 41 -22.62 -5.22 18.29
CA PHE A 41 -23.53 -4.39 19.08
C PHE A 41 -24.72 -5.20 19.61
N LEU A 42 -25.26 -6.14 18.82
CA LEU A 42 -26.30 -7.05 19.26
C LEU A 42 -25.81 -7.99 20.37
N LEU A 43 -24.61 -8.54 20.21
CA LEU A 43 -24.00 -9.42 21.19
C LEU A 43 -23.82 -8.75 22.55
N ILE A 44 -23.44 -7.46 22.57
CA ILE A 44 -23.34 -6.66 23.81
C ILE A 44 -24.71 -6.64 24.53
N ASP A 45 -25.80 -6.42 23.79
CA ASP A 45 -27.15 -6.42 24.40
C ASP A 45 -27.55 -7.80 24.88
N ASP A 46 -27.25 -8.86 24.13
CA ASP A 46 -27.58 -10.24 24.52
C ASP A 46 -26.79 -10.67 25.76
N ILE A 47 -25.49 -10.34 25.85
CA ILE A 47 -24.69 -10.59 27.05
C ILE A 47 -25.27 -9.87 28.26
N ARG A 48 -25.64 -8.60 28.11
CA ARG A 48 -26.26 -7.82 29.18
C ARG A 48 -27.57 -8.47 29.65
N ARG A 49 -28.45 -8.91 28.71
CA ARG A 49 -29.68 -9.60 29.01
C ARG A 49 -29.47 -10.94 29.75
N LEU A 50 -28.44 -11.68 29.31
CA LEU A 50 -28.05 -12.92 29.95
C LEU A 50 -27.61 -12.67 31.41
N PHE A 51 -26.79 -11.64 31.66
CA PHE A 51 -26.40 -11.27 33.03
C PHE A 51 -27.59 -10.84 33.87
N GLN A 52 -28.50 -10.02 33.36
CA GLN A 52 -29.73 -9.62 34.06
C GLN A 52 -30.62 -10.79 34.41
N TRP A 53 -30.84 -11.68 33.43
CA TRP A 53 -31.62 -12.88 33.63
C TRP A 53 -30.98 -13.81 34.68
N SER A 54 -29.69 -14.03 34.63
CA SER A 54 -28.97 -14.86 35.60
C SER A 54 -29.03 -14.26 37.00
N TYR A 55 -28.83 -12.96 37.12
CA TYR A 55 -28.90 -12.23 38.40
C TYR A 55 -30.31 -12.32 39.03
N SER A 56 -31.33 -12.05 38.23
CA SER A 56 -32.75 -12.16 38.71
C SER A 56 -33.08 -13.56 39.17
N ARG A 57 -32.57 -14.59 38.46
CA ARG A 57 -32.86 -16.00 38.81
C ARG A 57 -32.11 -16.46 40.07
N LEU A 58 -30.93 -15.90 40.35
CA LEU A 58 -30.12 -16.29 41.50
C LEU A 58 -30.44 -15.48 42.77
N PHE A 59 -30.88 -14.23 42.64
CA PHE A 59 -30.98 -13.29 43.76
C PHE A 59 -32.36 -12.68 43.97
N GLU A 60 -33.29 -12.79 43.01
CA GLU A 60 -34.63 -12.21 43.09
C GLU A 60 -35.76 -13.29 43.14
N SER A 61 -35.61 -14.26 44.01
CA SER A 61 -36.73 -15.23 44.26
C SER A 61 -37.88 -14.52 44.95
N GLY A 62 -38.88 -14.06 44.16
CA GLY A 62 -40.17 -13.66 44.74
C GLY A 62 -40.71 -12.27 44.44
N LYS A 63 -40.01 -11.40 43.70
CA LYS A 63 -40.60 -10.09 43.32
C LYS A 63 -41.26 -10.19 41.95
N LYS A 64 -42.60 -10.08 41.91
CA LYS A 64 -43.37 -9.85 40.69
C LYS A 64 -42.89 -8.58 40.04
N GLY A 65 -42.58 -8.68 38.70
CA GLY A 65 -42.02 -7.59 37.92
C GLY A 65 -42.82 -6.31 38.06
N VAL A 66 -42.10 -5.23 38.32
CA VAL A 66 -42.59 -3.86 38.12
C VAL A 66 -42.80 -3.71 36.63
N GLU A 67 -44.07 -3.53 36.20
CA GLU A 67 -44.39 -3.13 34.83
C GLU A 67 -43.61 -1.84 34.53
N ALA A 68 -42.69 -1.90 33.58
CA ALA A 68 -42.01 -0.71 33.09
C ALA A 68 -43.03 0.16 32.38
N ASP A 69 -43.24 1.38 32.85
CA ASP A 69 -44.00 2.42 32.19
C ASP A 69 -43.55 2.53 30.73
N PRO A 70 -44.44 2.39 29.74
CA PRO A 70 -44.09 2.55 28.32
C PRO A 70 -44.02 4.03 27.95
N GLY A 71 -43.30 4.82 28.75
CA GLY A 71 -42.93 6.19 28.39
C GLY A 71 -42.13 6.19 27.08
N ASN A 72 -42.28 7.21 26.28
CA ASN A 72 -41.73 7.49 24.94
C ASN A 72 -40.17 7.40 24.81
N GLN A 73 -39.54 6.48 25.53
CA GLN A 73 -38.10 6.26 25.52
C GLN A 73 -37.74 5.11 24.60
N ILE A 74 -36.83 5.41 23.65
CA ILE A 74 -36.21 4.37 22.80
C ILE A 74 -35.53 3.35 23.70
N SER A 75 -35.96 2.06 23.64
CA SER A 75 -35.33 1.03 24.45
C SER A 75 -33.82 0.92 24.08
N ARG A 76 -32.98 0.63 25.08
CA ARG A 76 -31.52 0.48 24.87
C ARG A 76 -31.22 -0.55 23.78
N SER A 77 -31.99 -1.61 23.67
CA SER A 77 -31.89 -2.64 22.62
C SER A 77 -32.09 -2.02 21.23
N VAL A 78 -33.14 -1.22 21.06
CA VAL A 78 -33.43 -0.51 19.80
C VAL A 78 -32.31 0.46 19.46
N PHE A 79 -31.79 1.20 20.44
CA PHE A 79 -30.68 2.12 20.25
C PHE A 79 -29.40 1.37 19.78
N LEU A 80 -29.03 0.26 20.44
CA LEU A 80 -27.87 -0.55 20.05
C LEU A 80 -28.04 -1.17 18.65
N ASN A 81 -29.26 -1.58 18.29
CA ASN A 81 -29.57 -2.06 16.95
C ASN A 81 -29.33 -0.99 15.87
N TRP A 82 -29.82 0.23 16.10
CA TRP A 82 -29.63 1.35 15.20
C TRP A 82 -28.15 1.73 15.11
N LEU A 83 -27.43 1.73 16.23
CA LEU A 83 -26.00 2.02 16.25
C LEU A 83 -25.19 0.97 15.48
N GLY A 84 -25.53 -0.31 15.66
CA GLY A 84 -24.92 -1.41 14.91
C GLY A 84 -25.19 -1.32 13.41
N LEU A 85 -26.42 -1.00 13.02
CA LEU A 85 -26.80 -0.80 11.63
C LEU A 85 -26.08 0.42 11.03
N ALA A 86 -25.99 1.53 11.77
CA ALA A 86 -25.30 2.73 11.32
C ALA A 86 -23.79 2.47 11.16
N ALA A 87 -23.14 1.79 12.11
CA ALA A 87 -21.72 1.46 12.04
C ALA A 87 -21.41 0.48 10.90
N GLY A 88 -22.17 -0.62 10.80
CA GLY A 88 -22.00 -1.60 9.72
C GLY A 88 -22.33 -1.02 8.34
N GLY A 89 -23.44 -0.28 8.23
CA GLY A 89 -23.86 0.38 7.00
C GLY A 89 -22.88 1.48 6.59
N GLY A 90 -22.34 2.24 7.54
CA GLY A 90 -21.32 3.24 7.31
C GLY A 90 -20.02 2.63 6.78
N LEU A 91 -19.56 1.52 7.37
CA LEU A 91 -18.39 0.78 6.85
C LEU A 91 -18.65 0.29 5.42
N PHE A 92 -19.78 -0.38 5.19
CA PHE A 92 -20.12 -0.89 3.86
C PHE A 92 -20.21 0.23 2.83
N GLY A 93 -20.90 1.33 3.17
CA GLY A 93 -21.00 2.51 2.31
C GLY A 93 -19.64 3.14 1.99
N SER A 94 -18.73 3.20 2.99
CA SER A 94 -17.37 3.70 2.77
C SER A 94 -16.54 2.81 1.82
N LEU A 95 -16.71 1.49 1.92
CA LEU A 95 -16.07 0.55 1.00
C LEU A 95 -16.59 0.68 -0.44
N ILE A 96 -17.91 0.84 -0.62
CA ILE A 96 -18.48 1.08 -1.96
C ILE A 96 -18.01 2.44 -2.51
N TYR A 97 -18.05 3.50 -1.70
CA TYR A 97 -17.53 4.82 -2.08
C TYR A 97 -16.05 4.77 -2.44
N GLY A 98 -15.27 3.96 -1.75
CA GLY A 98 -13.85 3.75 -2.00
C GLY A 98 -13.53 3.32 -3.44
N PHE A 99 -14.46 2.64 -4.15
CA PHE A 99 -14.26 2.26 -5.55
C PHE A 99 -14.08 3.47 -6.49
N SER A 100 -14.67 4.62 -6.15
CA SER A 100 -14.51 5.87 -6.92
C SER A 100 -13.14 6.53 -6.72
N ASN A 101 -12.46 6.25 -5.60
CA ASN A 101 -11.26 6.95 -5.18
C ASN A 101 -9.95 6.33 -5.71
N LYS A 102 -10.01 5.18 -6.39
CA LYS A 102 -8.83 4.41 -6.81
C LYS A 102 -7.90 5.11 -7.80
N TYR A 103 -8.36 6.20 -8.41
CA TYR A 103 -7.60 7.06 -9.32
C TYR A 103 -7.52 8.51 -8.83
N ASP A 104 -7.91 8.80 -7.58
CA ASP A 104 -7.79 10.13 -6.98
C ASP A 104 -6.36 10.36 -6.49
N TYR A 105 -5.42 10.51 -7.43
CA TYR A 105 -4.00 10.68 -7.16
C TYR A 105 -3.71 11.95 -6.36
N ARG A 106 -3.10 11.77 -5.19
CA ARG A 106 -2.68 12.86 -4.30
C ARG A 106 -1.19 13.11 -4.43
N VAL A 107 -0.84 14.34 -4.77
CA VAL A 107 0.56 14.77 -4.75
C VAL A 107 0.93 15.18 -3.33
N ARG A 108 1.92 14.49 -2.76
CA ARG A 108 2.49 14.83 -1.45
C ARG A 108 3.86 15.47 -1.64
N ARG A 109 4.02 16.70 -1.17
CA ARG A 109 5.28 17.44 -1.20
C ARG A 109 5.98 17.31 0.12
N ILE A 110 7.17 16.76 0.13
CA ILE A 110 7.92 16.39 1.34
C ILE A 110 9.31 17.03 1.26
N PRO A 111 9.50 18.21 1.85
CA PRO A 111 10.84 18.77 2.01
C PRO A 111 11.57 17.99 3.11
N ILE A 112 12.83 17.57 2.82
CA ILE A 112 13.66 16.85 3.79
C ILE A 112 15.02 17.56 3.85
N ASN A 113 15.41 17.95 5.06
CA ASN A 113 16.69 18.63 5.30
C ASN A 113 17.76 17.60 5.65
N PHE A 114 18.88 17.63 4.91
CA PHE A 114 20.05 16.79 5.14
C PHE A 114 21.31 17.66 5.33
N GLN A 115 22.01 17.44 6.42
CA GLN A 115 23.22 18.23 6.73
C GLN A 115 24.40 17.91 5.80
N ASN A 116 24.47 16.67 5.32
CA ASN A 116 25.53 16.13 4.47
C ASN A 116 25.17 16.11 2.98
N LEU A 117 24.04 16.68 2.59
CA LEU A 117 23.68 16.80 1.16
C LEU A 117 24.65 17.77 0.48
N PRO A 118 25.40 17.33 -0.56
CA PRO A 118 26.32 18.22 -1.28
C PRO A 118 25.60 19.41 -1.91
N ALA A 119 26.22 20.58 -1.85
CA ALA A 119 25.62 21.84 -2.26
C ALA A 119 25.00 21.86 -3.66
N PRO A 120 25.63 21.24 -4.71
CA PRO A 120 25.02 21.19 -6.04
C PRO A 120 23.72 20.41 -6.15
N PHE A 121 23.41 19.55 -5.17
CA PHE A 121 22.18 18.75 -5.11
C PHE A 121 21.10 19.33 -4.20
N LYS A 122 21.33 20.48 -3.56
CA LYS A 122 20.28 21.18 -2.80
C LYS A 122 19.17 21.64 -3.75
N GLY A 123 17.92 21.40 -3.32
CA GLY A 123 16.73 21.64 -4.13
C GLY A 123 16.40 20.51 -5.11
N LEU A 124 17.12 19.38 -5.07
CA LEU A 124 16.86 18.21 -5.93
C LEU A 124 15.42 17.71 -5.72
N LYS A 125 14.66 17.65 -6.81
CA LYS A 125 13.27 17.17 -6.85
C LYS A 125 13.21 15.73 -7.32
N ILE A 126 12.88 14.84 -6.39
CA ILE A 126 12.72 13.41 -6.69
C ILE A 126 11.23 13.09 -6.65
N VAL A 127 10.68 12.58 -7.74
CA VAL A 127 9.33 11.99 -7.71
C VAL A 127 9.46 10.50 -7.46
N GLN A 128 8.82 10.03 -6.39
CA GLN A 128 8.64 8.61 -6.10
C GLN A 128 7.23 8.18 -6.45
N ILE A 129 7.12 7.08 -7.19
CA ILE A 129 5.92 6.27 -7.38
C ILE A 129 6.23 4.82 -7.01
N SER A 130 5.22 4.06 -6.61
CA SER A 130 5.34 2.66 -6.18
C SER A 130 4.05 1.92 -6.44
N ASP A 131 4.10 0.58 -6.44
CA ASP A 131 2.91 -0.27 -6.35
C ASP A 131 1.86 0.11 -7.41
N VAL A 132 2.24 0.00 -8.67
CA VAL A 132 1.38 0.31 -9.82
C VAL A 132 0.30 -0.75 -10.00
N HIS A 133 0.67 -2.04 -9.89
CA HIS A 133 -0.26 -3.15 -10.04
C HIS A 133 -1.15 -3.03 -11.28
N SER A 134 -0.50 -2.90 -12.44
CA SER A 134 -1.15 -2.59 -13.72
C SER A 134 -2.30 -3.53 -14.09
N GLY A 135 -2.23 -4.81 -13.69
CA GLY A 135 -3.29 -5.80 -13.88
C GLY A 135 -4.61 -5.48 -13.17
N SER A 136 -4.59 -4.54 -12.23
CA SER A 136 -5.79 -4.04 -11.55
C SER A 136 -6.46 -2.87 -12.29
N PHE A 137 -5.76 -2.19 -13.18
CA PHE A 137 -6.28 -1.01 -13.87
C PHE A 137 -7.39 -1.34 -14.87
N ASN A 138 -8.38 -0.47 -14.94
CA ASN A 138 -9.50 -0.55 -15.88
C ASN A 138 -9.87 0.79 -16.53
N ASN A 139 -9.07 1.83 -16.29
CA ASN A 139 -9.29 3.17 -16.84
C ASN A 139 -7.95 3.82 -17.24
N LYS A 140 -7.54 3.60 -18.50
CA LYS A 140 -6.28 4.11 -19.03
C LYS A 140 -6.20 5.64 -19.00
N ALA A 141 -7.33 6.33 -19.25
CA ALA A 141 -7.38 7.78 -19.22
C ALA A 141 -7.12 8.36 -17.82
N ALA A 142 -7.63 7.69 -16.77
CA ALA A 142 -7.35 8.09 -15.40
C ALA A 142 -5.87 7.87 -15.03
N VAL A 143 -5.26 6.75 -15.47
CA VAL A 143 -3.82 6.50 -15.31
C VAL A 143 -3.01 7.60 -16.02
N GLN A 144 -3.37 7.94 -17.26
CA GLN A 144 -2.74 9.01 -18.03
C GLN A 144 -2.77 10.36 -17.29
N GLN A 145 -3.88 10.68 -16.61
CA GLN A 145 -3.95 11.88 -15.77
C GLN A 145 -2.98 11.82 -14.58
N GLY A 146 -2.77 10.64 -13.99
CA GLY A 146 -1.77 10.44 -12.96
C GLY A 146 -0.35 10.70 -13.47
N ILE A 147 -0.01 10.16 -14.65
CA ILE A 147 1.29 10.40 -15.30
C ILE A 147 1.47 11.89 -15.63
N LYS A 148 0.44 12.54 -16.13
CA LYS A 148 0.50 14.00 -16.36
C LYS A 148 0.80 14.77 -15.08
N LYS A 149 0.16 14.43 -13.95
CA LYS A 149 0.46 15.06 -12.65
C LYS A 149 1.93 14.91 -12.26
N ILE A 150 2.56 13.76 -12.54
CA ILE A 150 3.98 13.53 -12.27
C ILE A 150 4.85 14.46 -13.12
N LEU A 151 4.59 14.53 -14.42
CA LEU A 151 5.34 15.38 -15.35
C LEU A 151 5.19 16.88 -15.02
N ASP A 152 3.98 17.31 -14.62
CA ASP A 152 3.70 18.71 -14.23
C ASP A 152 4.49 19.14 -12.96
N LEU A 153 5.06 18.19 -12.19
CA LEU A 153 5.94 18.50 -11.05
C LEU A 153 7.36 18.89 -11.46
N ASN A 154 7.73 18.68 -12.73
CA ASN A 154 9.08 18.91 -13.26
C ASN A 154 10.17 18.30 -12.38
N PRO A 155 10.15 16.95 -12.17
CA PRO A 155 11.14 16.27 -11.35
C PRO A 155 12.52 16.26 -12.02
N ASP A 156 13.58 16.33 -11.21
CA ASP A 156 14.96 16.11 -11.66
C ASP A 156 15.26 14.61 -11.81
N LEU A 157 14.64 13.80 -10.96
CA LEU A 157 14.79 12.35 -10.89
C LEU A 157 13.42 11.70 -10.63
N ILE A 158 13.13 10.59 -11.30
CA ILE A 158 11.96 9.76 -11.00
C ILE A 158 12.44 8.39 -10.52
N VAL A 159 11.86 7.91 -9.43
CA VAL A 159 12.13 6.58 -8.89
C VAL A 159 10.85 5.77 -8.74
N PHE A 160 10.91 4.50 -9.12
CA PHE A 160 9.84 3.53 -8.97
C PHE A 160 10.28 2.42 -8.01
N THR A 161 9.58 2.29 -6.90
CA THR A 161 9.99 1.40 -5.79
C THR A 161 9.31 0.04 -5.79
N GLY A 162 8.98 -0.51 -6.97
CA GLY A 162 8.55 -1.90 -7.16
C GLY A 162 7.04 -2.13 -7.24
N ASP A 163 6.66 -3.36 -7.54
CA ASP A 163 5.30 -3.84 -7.79
C ASP A 163 4.64 -3.16 -9.01
N LEU A 164 5.25 -3.38 -10.19
CA LEU A 164 4.75 -2.86 -11.46
C LEU A 164 3.50 -3.62 -11.92
N VAL A 165 3.47 -4.92 -11.67
CA VAL A 165 2.39 -5.83 -12.05
C VAL A 165 1.77 -6.55 -10.84
N ASN A 166 0.63 -7.21 -11.01
CA ASN A 166 0.11 -8.11 -10.00
C ASN A 166 0.89 -9.44 -9.99
N ASN A 167 1.21 -9.98 -11.17
CA ASN A 167 1.91 -11.26 -11.34
C ASN A 167 2.59 -11.41 -12.71
N LYS A 168 1.99 -10.86 -13.78
CA LYS A 168 2.37 -11.17 -15.16
C LYS A 168 2.81 -9.93 -15.91
N ALA A 169 3.94 -10.03 -16.60
CA ALA A 169 4.49 -8.94 -17.40
C ALA A 169 3.51 -8.40 -18.46
N GLU A 170 2.64 -9.26 -19.02
CA GLU A 170 1.62 -8.88 -20.01
C GLU A 170 0.58 -7.87 -19.47
N GLU A 171 0.44 -7.76 -18.16
CA GLU A 171 -0.44 -6.77 -17.53
C GLU A 171 -0.04 -5.32 -17.88
N MET A 172 1.22 -5.11 -18.25
CA MET A 172 1.74 -3.82 -18.71
C MET A 172 1.48 -3.52 -20.19
N ASP A 173 1.06 -4.47 -20.98
CA ASP A 173 1.00 -4.29 -22.45
C ASP A 173 0.08 -3.13 -22.87
N ASN A 174 -0.99 -2.87 -22.12
CA ASN A 174 -1.90 -1.74 -22.34
C ASN A 174 -1.44 -0.40 -21.72
N TYR A 175 -0.36 -0.39 -20.94
CA TYR A 175 0.07 0.78 -20.17
C TYR A 175 1.52 1.21 -20.41
N LYS A 176 2.31 0.42 -21.16
CA LYS A 176 3.71 0.75 -21.49
C LYS A 176 3.86 2.14 -22.11
N ASP A 177 2.97 2.48 -23.04
CA ASP A 177 2.95 3.77 -23.73
C ASP A 177 2.63 4.95 -22.79
N VAL A 178 1.88 4.69 -21.73
CA VAL A 178 1.52 5.67 -20.71
C VAL A 178 2.69 5.92 -19.76
N PHE A 179 3.24 4.84 -19.18
CA PHE A 179 4.37 4.94 -18.25
C PHE A 179 5.69 5.29 -18.93
N GLY A 180 5.87 4.93 -20.20
CA GLY A 180 7.02 5.33 -21.03
C GLY A 180 7.10 6.83 -21.32
N GLN A 181 6.06 7.62 -20.97
CA GLN A 181 6.11 9.09 -21.04
C GLN A 181 6.90 9.71 -19.87
N LEU A 182 7.11 8.96 -18.78
CA LEU A 182 7.87 9.44 -17.64
C LEU A 182 9.31 9.67 -18.04
N LYS A 183 9.77 10.91 -17.87
CA LYS A 183 11.15 11.35 -18.17
C LYS A 183 11.57 12.39 -17.16
N ALA A 184 12.84 12.38 -16.79
CA ALA A 184 13.46 13.36 -15.94
C ALA A 184 14.93 13.58 -16.36
N PRO A 185 15.54 14.76 -16.12
CA PRO A 185 16.91 15.05 -16.52
C PRO A 185 17.94 14.03 -16.01
N MET A 186 17.80 13.56 -14.77
CA MET A 186 18.68 12.54 -14.18
C MET A 186 18.22 11.11 -14.50
N GLY A 187 17.08 10.92 -15.19
CA GLY A 187 16.56 9.64 -15.61
C GLY A 187 15.40 9.12 -14.75
N VAL A 188 14.94 7.93 -15.12
CA VAL A 188 13.91 7.15 -14.40
C VAL A 188 14.56 5.85 -13.96
N TYR A 189 14.54 5.57 -12.67
CA TYR A 189 15.13 4.36 -12.08
C TYR A 189 14.05 3.55 -11.39
N SER A 190 14.19 2.24 -11.45
CA SER A 190 13.21 1.32 -10.89
C SER A 190 13.87 0.15 -10.16
N ILE A 191 13.13 -0.47 -9.27
CA ILE A 191 13.44 -1.77 -8.66
C ILE A 191 12.23 -2.70 -8.80
N LEU A 192 12.41 -3.97 -8.48
CA LEU A 192 11.32 -4.95 -8.39
C LEU A 192 10.77 -5.03 -6.96
N GLY A 193 9.44 -5.20 -6.85
CA GLY A 193 8.76 -5.59 -5.63
C GLY A 193 8.42 -7.09 -5.62
N ASN A 194 7.73 -7.54 -4.58
CA ASN A 194 7.45 -8.97 -4.42
C ASN A 194 6.47 -9.53 -5.46
N HIS A 195 5.56 -8.73 -5.99
CA HIS A 195 4.62 -9.15 -7.04
C HIS A 195 5.26 -9.33 -8.40
N ASP A 196 6.35 -8.64 -8.67
CA ASP A 196 7.03 -8.64 -9.96
C ASP A 196 7.68 -10.01 -10.30
N TYR A 197 7.90 -10.87 -9.31
CA TYR A 197 8.43 -12.23 -9.51
C TYR A 197 7.38 -13.27 -9.92
N GLY A 198 6.08 -12.92 -9.86
CA GLY A 198 5.00 -13.83 -10.24
C GLY A 198 4.81 -15.00 -9.28
N ASP A 199 5.16 -14.84 -8.00
CA ASP A 199 5.12 -15.89 -6.96
C ASP A 199 3.70 -16.22 -6.48
N TYR A 200 2.68 -15.44 -6.87
CA TYR A 200 1.31 -15.58 -6.37
C TYR A 200 0.33 -16.20 -7.36
N VAL A 201 0.84 -16.76 -8.45
CA VAL A 201 0.06 -17.52 -9.45
C VAL A 201 0.75 -18.81 -9.80
N GLU A 202 -0.03 -19.79 -10.23
CA GLU A 202 0.51 -21.04 -10.75
C GLU A 202 1.02 -20.82 -12.20
N TRP A 203 2.17 -21.43 -12.48
CA TRP A 203 2.79 -21.41 -13.79
C TRP A 203 2.82 -22.83 -14.36
N GLU A 204 2.69 -22.95 -15.68
CA GLU A 204 2.79 -24.23 -16.37
C GLU A 204 4.16 -24.90 -16.13
N SER A 205 5.20 -24.11 -15.96
CA SER A 205 6.54 -24.57 -15.59
C SER A 205 7.35 -23.42 -14.97
N GLU A 206 8.43 -23.75 -14.27
CA GLU A 206 9.40 -22.76 -13.76
C GLU A 206 10.01 -21.95 -14.92
N HIS A 207 10.18 -22.55 -16.09
CA HIS A 207 10.67 -21.87 -17.29
C HIS A 207 9.75 -20.71 -17.71
N HIS A 208 8.42 -20.91 -17.71
CA HIS A 208 7.46 -19.84 -18.01
C HIS A 208 7.52 -18.70 -16.99
N LYS A 209 7.71 -19.02 -15.72
CA LYS A 209 7.89 -18.01 -14.68
C LYS A 209 9.15 -17.18 -14.88
N VAL A 210 10.29 -17.83 -15.20
CA VAL A 210 11.55 -17.13 -15.52
C VAL A 210 11.38 -16.26 -16.77
N GLN A 211 10.74 -16.77 -17.83
CA GLN A 211 10.47 -15.98 -19.03
C GLN A 211 9.59 -14.76 -18.75
N ASN A 212 8.60 -14.90 -17.87
CA ASN A 212 7.76 -13.78 -17.44
C ASN A 212 8.59 -12.69 -16.73
N LEU A 213 9.50 -13.07 -15.82
CA LEU A 213 10.37 -12.12 -15.15
C LEU A 213 11.31 -11.41 -16.14
N GLU A 214 11.89 -12.14 -17.08
CA GLU A 214 12.74 -11.54 -18.12
C GLU A 214 11.92 -10.58 -19.02
N LYS A 215 10.70 -10.96 -19.42
CA LYS A 215 9.78 -10.05 -20.13
C LYS A 215 9.50 -8.79 -19.33
N LEU A 216 9.31 -8.90 -18.01
CA LEU A 216 9.08 -7.74 -17.14
C LEU A 216 10.30 -6.83 -17.08
N LYS A 217 11.51 -7.38 -16.95
CA LYS A 217 12.76 -6.60 -16.99
C LYS A 217 12.89 -5.84 -18.32
N HIS A 218 12.60 -6.49 -19.44
CA HIS A 218 12.56 -5.83 -20.75
C HIS A 218 11.49 -4.73 -20.81
N THR A 219 10.34 -4.92 -20.17
CA THR A 219 9.29 -3.90 -20.09
C THR A 219 9.79 -2.61 -19.43
N HIS A 220 10.61 -2.67 -18.36
CA HIS A 220 11.24 -1.48 -17.80
C HIS A 220 12.14 -0.79 -18.82
N ALA A 221 12.97 -1.52 -19.54
CA ALA A 221 13.85 -0.98 -20.58
C ALA A 221 13.06 -0.36 -21.74
N ASP A 222 11.97 -1.01 -22.19
CA ASP A 222 11.07 -0.51 -23.25
C ASP A 222 10.43 0.85 -22.87
N MET A 223 10.14 1.05 -21.57
CA MET A 223 9.65 2.31 -21.05
C MET A 223 10.76 3.37 -20.87
N GLY A 224 12.02 3.02 -21.12
CA GLY A 224 13.18 3.90 -20.90
C GLY A 224 13.57 4.02 -19.43
N TRP A 225 13.17 3.08 -18.59
CA TRP A 225 13.52 3.04 -17.17
C TRP A 225 14.75 2.17 -16.93
N ARG A 226 15.69 2.63 -16.13
CA ARG A 226 16.82 1.82 -15.69
C ARG A 226 16.45 1.00 -14.46
N LEU A 227 16.27 -0.30 -14.64
CA LEU A 227 16.02 -1.25 -13.57
C LEU A 227 17.32 -1.55 -12.83
N LEU A 228 17.34 -1.32 -11.52
CA LEU A 228 18.47 -1.64 -10.64
C LEU A 228 18.22 -2.98 -9.95
N MET A 229 19.17 -3.92 -10.15
CA MET A 229 19.09 -5.30 -9.66
C MET A 229 20.28 -5.57 -8.73
N ASN A 230 20.21 -5.06 -7.49
CA ASN A 230 21.32 -5.11 -6.52
C ASN A 230 22.55 -4.34 -7.01
N GLU A 231 22.36 -3.14 -7.47
CA GLU A 231 23.38 -2.27 -8.03
C GLU A 231 23.13 -0.80 -7.67
N HIS A 232 24.04 0.09 -8.03
CA HIS A 232 23.93 1.52 -7.79
C HIS A 232 24.26 2.36 -9.01
N VAL A 233 23.92 3.64 -8.92
CA VAL A 233 24.30 4.70 -9.85
C VAL A 233 24.87 5.85 -9.04
N ILE A 234 26.00 6.40 -9.50
CA ILE A 234 26.58 7.61 -8.94
C ILE A 234 26.23 8.78 -9.86
N PHE A 235 25.61 9.80 -9.30
CA PHE A 235 25.42 11.09 -9.97
C PHE A 235 26.51 12.05 -9.53
N GLU A 236 27.10 12.72 -10.50
CA GLU A 236 28.14 13.71 -10.27
C GLU A 236 27.70 15.07 -10.83
N LYS A 237 27.84 16.11 -10.03
CA LYS A 237 27.54 17.48 -10.40
C LYS A 237 28.53 18.41 -9.71
N GLU A 238 29.25 19.23 -10.49
CA GLU A 238 30.24 20.18 -9.99
C GLU A 238 31.35 19.53 -9.11
N GLY A 239 31.72 18.28 -9.44
CA GLY A 239 32.71 17.51 -8.69
C GLY A 239 32.18 16.79 -7.44
N GLU A 240 30.97 17.07 -7.03
CA GLU A 240 30.30 16.44 -5.89
C GLU A 240 29.45 15.23 -6.33
N LYS A 241 29.26 14.26 -5.42
CA LYS A 241 28.63 13.00 -5.75
C LYS A 241 27.49 12.64 -4.79
N ILE A 242 26.44 12.01 -5.34
CA ILE A 242 25.43 11.28 -4.59
C ILE A 242 25.24 9.89 -5.21
N ALA A 243 24.83 8.89 -4.41
CA ALA A 243 24.57 7.55 -4.88
C ALA A 243 23.07 7.20 -4.77
N LEU A 244 22.55 6.56 -5.82
CA LEU A 244 21.25 5.91 -5.83
C LEU A 244 21.47 4.40 -5.87
N LEU A 245 21.12 3.70 -4.81
CA LEU A 245 21.21 2.25 -4.69
C LEU A 245 19.84 1.65 -4.95
N GLY A 246 19.77 0.53 -5.65
CA GLY A 246 18.54 -0.23 -5.87
C GLY A 246 18.78 -1.69 -5.62
N ILE A 247 17.96 -2.28 -4.76
CA ILE A 247 18.00 -3.72 -4.48
C ILE A 247 16.72 -4.40 -4.98
N GLU A 248 16.84 -5.67 -5.29
CA GLU A 248 15.71 -6.56 -5.52
C GLU A 248 14.85 -6.68 -4.26
N ASN A 249 13.66 -7.28 -4.36
CA ASN A 249 12.78 -7.41 -3.20
C ASN A 249 13.47 -8.06 -2.00
N TRP A 250 13.34 -7.41 -0.83
CA TRP A 250 13.81 -7.91 0.45
C TRP A 250 12.80 -7.56 1.54
N GLY A 251 12.20 -8.57 2.18
CA GLY A 251 11.23 -8.38 3.24
C GLY A 251 11.57 -9.19 4.48
N ALA A 252 11.51 -8.56 5.66
CA ALA A 252 11.70 -9.21 6.95
C ALA A 252 10.41 -9.83 7.50
N LYS A 253 9.26 -9.40 6.99
CA LYS A 253 7.94 -9.84 7.42
C LYS A 253 7.41 -10.98 6.56
N ALA A 254 6.48 -11.76 7.13
CA ALA A 254 5.88 -12.90 6.47
C ALA A 254 6.94 -13.85 5.85
N ARG A 255 6.64 -14.44 4.70
CA ARG A 255 7.57 -15.32 3.94
C ARG A 255 7.97 -14.67 2.62
N PHE A 256 8.10 -13.33 2.61
CA PHE A 256 8.52 -12.64 1.41
C PHE A 256 9.94 -13.02 1.00
N PRO A 257 10.19 -13.23 -0.29
CA PRO A 257 11.51 -13.59 -0.80
C PRO A 257 12.55 -12.51 -0.49
N LYS A 258 13.78 -12.92 -0.19
CA LYS A 258 14.93 -12.05 0.05
C LYS A 258 15.91 -12.14 -1.11
N TYR A 259 15.51 -11.63 -2.27
CA TYR A 259 16.37 -11.56 -3.46
C TYR A 259 17.37 -10.41 -3.37
N GLY A 260 17.03 -9.33 -2.64
CA GLY A 260 17.86 -8.16 -2.43
C GLY A 260 19.22 -8.52 -1.80
N LYS A 261 20.31 -7.95 -2.36
CA LYS A 261 21.70 -8.11 -1.93
C LYS A 261 22.29 -6.73 -1.69
N MET A 262 22.10 -6.22 -0.47
CA MET A 262 22.52 -4.87 -0.10
C MET A 262 24.05 -4.70 -0.25
N ASP A 263 24.83 -5.72 0.12
CA ASP A 263 26.29 -5.74 -0.01
C ASP A 263 26.77 -5.49 -1.45
N ARG A 264 26.01 -5.97 -2.46
CA ARG A 264 26.34 -5.72 -3.87
C ARG A 264 26.00 -4.31 -4.30
N ALA A 265 24.82 -3.83 -3.93
CA ALA A 265 24.39 -2.47 -4.28
C ALA A 265 25.26 -1.41 -3.60
N TYR A 266 25.73 -1.70 -2.38
CA TYR A 266 26.50 -0.78 -1.57
C TYR A 266 27.97 -0.68 -1.97
N ARG A 267 28.57 -1.80 -2.40
CA ARG A 267 30.01 -1.86 -2.75
C ARG A 267 30.39 -0.84 -3.82
N GLY A 268 31.34 0.04 -3.50
CA GLY A 268 31.81 1.12 -4.37
C GLY A 268 31.12 2.45 -4.09
N THR A 269 30.23 2.52 -3.10
CA THR A 269 29.59 3.78 -2.67
C THR A 269 30.13 4.30 -1.35
N GLU A 270 31.07 3.60 -0.71
CA GLU A 270 31.54 3.88 0.66
C GLU A 270 32.08 5.30 0.83
N GLY A 271 32.69 5.87 -0.22
CA GLY A 271 33.23 7.24 -0.22
C GLY A 271 32.23 8.31 -0.69
N VAL A 272 31.00 7.94 -1.05
CA VAL A 272 29.99 8.91 -1.53
C VAL A 272 29.27 9.53 -0.33
N PRO A 273 29.24 10.88 -0.22
CA PRO A 273 28.76 11.55 0.99
C PRO A 273 27.27 11.45 1.24
N PHE A 274 26.45 11.20 0.20
CA PHE A 274 25.01 11.11 0.33
C PHE A 274 24.45 9.91 -0.46
N LYS A 275 23.66 9.07 0.19
CA LYS A 275 23.16 7.82 -0.37
C LYS A 275 21.64 7.69 -0.25
N ILE A 276 20.99 7.39 -1.38
CA ILE A 276 19.56 7.08 -1.47
C ILE A 276 19.41 5.60 -1.79
N LEU A 277 18.65 4.87 -0.99
CA LEU A 277 18.35 3.46 -1.19
C LEU A 277 16.90 3.28 -1.65
N MET A 278 16.69 2.60 -2.77
CA MET A 278 15.39 2.04 -3.15
C MET A 278 15.30 0.60 -2.66
N SER A 279 14.34 0.31 -1.79
CA SER A 279 14.02 -1.03 -1.28
C SER A 279 12.52 -1.14 -1.08
N HIS A 280 11.88 -2.09 -1.76
CA HIS A 280 10.42 -2.14 -1.86
C HIS A 280 9.73 -2.28 -0.50
N ASP A 281 10.10 -3.27 0.31
CA ASP A 281 9.48 -3.56 1.61
C ASP A 281 10.11 -2.71 2.73
N PRO A 282 9.33 -1.85 3.44
CA PRO A 282 9.85 -1.00 4.50
C PRO A 282 10.39 -1.76 5.71
N SER A 283 10.07 -3.04 5.87
CA SER A 283 10.63 -3.85 6.98
C SER A 283 12.14 -4.06 6.88
N HIS A 284 12.74 -3.85 5.70
CA HIS A 284 14.18 -3.85 5.49
C HIS A 284 14.88 -2.77 6.34
N TRP A 285 14.22 -1.62 6.56
CA TRP A 285 14.71 -0.51 7.35
C TRP A 285 15.16 -0.93 8.75
N ASP A 286 14.21 -1.43 9.56
CA ASP A 286 14.50 -1.86 10.94
C ASP A 286 15.37 -3.13 11.00
N ALA A 287 15.28 -3.99 9.99
CA ALA A 287 15.91 -5.31 10.06
C ALA A 287 17.39 -5.33 9.66
N GLU A 288 17.82 -4.39 8.80
CA GLU A 288 19.19 -4.40 8.28
C GLU A 288 19.77 -2.99 8.10
N VAL A 289 19.00 -2.05 7.52
CA VAL A 289 19.56 -0.77 7.09
C VAL A 289 20.04 0.08 8.27
N LEU A 290 19.24 0.20 9.33
CA LEU A 290 19.56 1.02 10.51
C LEU A 290 20.83 0.56 11.23
N GLU A 291 21.10 -0.74 11.25
CA GLU A 291 22.22 -1.29 12.01
C GLU A 291 23.48 -1.42 11.16
N SER A 292 23.34 -1.90 9.92
CA SER A 292 24.48 -2.34 9.09
C SER A 292 24.89 -1.29 8.06
N TYR A 293 24.00 -0.35 7.67
CA TYR A 293 24.25 0.66 6.63
C TYR A 293 23.87 2.05 7.13
N LYS A 294 24.56 2.48 8.18
CA LYS A 294 24.27 3.73 8.90
C LYS A 294 24.46 5.00 8.07
N ASP A 295 25.16 4.94 6.96
CA ASP A 295 25.41 6.03 6.04
C ASP A 295 24.45 6.08 4.83
N ILE A 296 23.37 5.28 4.87
CA ILE A 296 22.21 5.49 4.01
C ILE A 296 21.40 6.65 4.59
N ASP A 297 21.30 7.74 3.86
CA ASP A 297 20.61 8.95 4.32
C ASP A 297 19.10 8.88 4.13
N LEU A 298 18.67 8.33 2.98
CA LEU A 298 17.25 8.23 2.61
C LEU A 298 16.94 6.85 2.01
N MET A 299 16.01 6.13 2.63
CA MET A 299 15.42 4.92 2.06
C MET A 299 14.02 5.23 1.50
N LEU A 300 13.72 4.72 0.31
CA LEU A 300 12.45 4.87 -0.38
C LEU A 300 11.78 3.50 -0.55
N SER A 301 10.55 3.36 -0.05
CA SER A 301 9.81 2.10 -0.04
C SER A 301 8.35 2.29 -0.45
N GLY A 302 7.66 1.17 -0.73
CA GLY A 302 6.23 1.09 -1.00
C GLY A 302 5.57 -0.05 -0.24
N HIS A 303 5.04 -1.06 -0.96
CA HIS A 303 4.60 -2.37 -0.49
C HIS A 303 3.30 -2.40 0.33
N THR A 304 3.14 -1.52 1.30
CA THR A 304 2.06 -1.61 2.29
C THR A 304 0.72 -1.12 1.78
N HIS A 305 0.72 -0.25 0.77
CA HIS A 305 -0.45 0.50 0.27
C HIS A 305 -1.22 1.27 1.37
N GLY A 306 -0.70 1.30 2.62
CA GLY A 306 -1.51 1.63 3.78
C GLY A 306 -2.77 0.78 3.87
N MET A 307 -2.70 -0.48 3.37
CA MET A 307 -3.82 -1.43 3.24
C MET A 307 -5.01 -0.88 2.42
N GLN A 308 -4.80 0.22 1.66
CA GLN A 308 -5.86 0.92 0.88
C GLN A 308 -7.08 1.32 1.73
N PHE A 309 -7.01 1.16 3.04
CA PHE A 309 -8.08 1.39 3.99
C PHE A 309 -7.55 2.00 5.28
N GLY A 310 -8.16 3.10 5.71
CA GLY A 310 -7.77 3.76 6.95
C GLY A 310 -8.36 5.15 7.10
N VAL A 311 -7.82 5.90 8.05
CA VAL A 311 -8.14 7.30 8.30
C VAL A 311 -6.85 8.09 8.31
N GLU A 312 -6.77 9.13 7.51
CA GLU A 312 -5.64 10.04 7.50
C GLU A 312 -6.13 11.49 7.46
N ILE A 313 -6.23 12.06 8.65
CA ILE A 313 -6.61 13.45 8.92
C ILE A 313 -5.51 14.09 9.79
N PRO A 314 -5.43 15.42 9.93
CA PRO A 314 -4.31 16.10 10.59
C PRO A 314 -3.91 15.57 11.97
N TRP A 315 -4.87 15.07 12.75
CA TRP A 315 -4.64 14.58 14.11
C TRP A 315 -4.78 13.07 14.27
N LEU A 316 -5.14 12.33 13.22
CA LEU A 316 -5.31 10.87 13.28
C LEU A 316 -4.82 10.23 11.99
N LYS A 317 -3.82 9.37 12.13
CA LYS A 317 -3.33 8.51 11.06
C LYS A 317 -3.43 7.06 11.52
N TRP A 318 -4.36 6.32 10.93
CA TRP A 318 -4.65 4.95 11.30
C TRP A 318 -4.96 4.09 10.08
N SER A 319 -4.41 2.89 10.06
CA SER A 319 -4.75 1.82 9.13
C SER A 319 -4.54 0.48 9.84
N PRO A 320 -5.29 -0.58 9.52
CA PRO A 320 -5.04 -1.91 10.07
C PRO A 320 -3.63 -2.42 9.82
N VAL A 321 -2.97 -1.98 8.75
CA VAL A 321 -1.60 -2.36 8.42
C VAL A 321 -0.57 -1.96 9.48
N GLN A 322 -0.86 -0.96 10.32
CA GLN A 322 0.03 -0.53 11.42
C GLN A 322 0.32 -1.63 12.44
N TYR A 323 -0.57 -2.63 12.55
CA TYR A 323 -0.39 -3.77 13.44
C TYR A 323 0.58 -4.82 12.87
N VAL A 324 0.93 -4.71 11.58
CA VAL A 324 1.89 -5.56 10.89
C VAL A 324 3.17 -4.79 10.56
N TYR A 325 3.04 -3.59 10.01
CA TYR A 325 4.14 -2.71 9.61
C TYR A 325 4.17 -1.46 10.48
N LYS A 326 5.23 -1.30 11.25
CA LYS A 326 5.45 -0.10 12.08
C LYS A 326 5.61 1.16 11.22
N GLN A 327 6.38 1.03 10.13
CA GLN A 327 6.54 2.06 9.11
C GLN A 327 5.67 1.69 7.90
N TRP A 328 4.47 2.27 7.81
CA TRP A 328 3.50 1.88 6.79
C TRP A 328 3.12 2.98 5.80
N ALA A 329 3.40 4.24 6.05
CA ALA A 329 3.16 5.34 5.12
C ALA A 329 3.82 6.63 5.57
N GLY A 330 4.36 7.44 4.63
CA GLY A 330 4.94 8.76 4.87
C GLY A 330 6.36 8.70 5.40
N LEU A 331 6.83 9.81 5.97
CA LEU A 331 8.20 10.01 6.41
C LEU A 331 8.42 9.52 7.84
N TYR A 332 9.49 8.75 8.02
CA TYR A 332 10.03 8.31 9.31
C TYR A 332 11.48 8.76 9.42
N LYS A 333 11.94 8.96 10.64
CA LYS A 333 13.30 9.40 10.93
C LYS A 333 13.88 8.59 12.09
N ASN A 334 15.13 8.19 11.94
CA ASN A 334 15.96 7.66 13.01
C ASN A 334 17.33 8.34 12.94
N GLU A 335 17.67 9.15 13.95
CA GLU A 335 18.86 10.01 13.95
C GLU A 335 18.95 10.88 12.68
N HIS A 336 19.94 10.63 11.79
CA HIS A 336 20.11 11.33 10.52
C HIS A 336 19.48 10.60 9.33
N GLN A 337 19.14 9.31 9.48
CA GLN A 337 18.56 8.49 8.44
C GLN A 337 17.05 8.74 8.31
N HIS A 338 16.56 8.71 7.08
CA HIS A 338 15.14 8.88 6.79
C HIS A 338 14.61 7.71 5.96
N LEU A 339 13.38 7.31 6.24
CA LEU A 339 12.61 6.37 5.43
C LEU A 339 11.34 7.05 4.95
N TYR A 340 11.06 6.99 3.66
CA TYR A 340 9.76 7.36 3.13
C TYR A 340 9.04 6.14 2.57
N VAL A 341 7.81 5.89 3.04
CA VAL A 341 6.95 4.79 2.57
C VAL A 341 5.79 5.38 1.77
N ASN A 342 5.80 5.13 0.46
CA ASN A 342 4.75 5.55 -0.47
C ASN A 342 3.50 4.68 -0.32
N ARG A 343 2.30 5.25 -0.49
CA ARG A 343 1.01 4.53 -0.35
C ARG A 343 0.57 3.80 -1.60
N GLY A 344 1.41 3.79 -2.63
CA GLY A 344 1.14 3.17 -3.91
C GLY A 344 0.34 4.05 -4.87
N PHE A 345 0.70 3.94 -6.16
CA PHE A 345 0.02 4.60 -7.27
C PHE A 345 -1.25 3.86 -7.68
N GLY A 346 -1.20 2.53 -7.70
CA GLY A 346 -2.31 1.67 -8.07
C GLY A 346 -3.10 1.11 -6.89
N PHE A 347 -3.65 -0.06 -7.09
CA PHE A 347 -4.43 -0.80 -6.08
C PHE A 347 -4.36 -2.29 -6.37
N LEU A 348 -4.53 -3.12 -5.32
CA LEU A 348 -4.48 -4.58 -5.39
C LEU A 348 -5.62 -5.18 -4.58
N ALA A 349 -6.18 -6.30 -5.05
CA ALA A 349 -7.25 -7.08 -4.42
C ALA A 349 -8.55 -6.27 -4.22
N TYR A 350 -8.61 -5.34 -3.26
CA TYR A 350 -9.72 -4.43 -3.11
C TYR A 350 -9.65 -3.34 -4.18
N PRO A 351 -10.66 -3.25 -5.12
CA PRO A 351 -10.61 -2.33 -6.24
C PRO A 351 -11.02 -0.90 -5.86
N GLY A 352 -10.43 -0.39 -4.79
CA GLY A 352 -10.77 0.92 -4.22
C GLY A 352 -9.76 1.42 -3.21
N ARG A 353 -10.01 2.65 -2.72
CA ARG A 353 -9.22 3.32 -1.69
C ARG A 353 -10.15 4.03 -0.70
N VAL A 354 -10.06 3.71 0.60
CA VAL A 354 -10.84 4.33 1.68
C VAL A 354 -9.90 5.06 2.62
N GLY A 355 -9.93 6.40 2.60
CA GLY A 355 -9.11 7.25 3.46
C GLY A 355 -7.62 7.29 3.14
N ILE A 356 -7.05 6.22 2.58
CA ILE A 356 -5.65 6.12 2.13
C ILE A 356 -5.65 6.18 0.59
N LEU A 357 -5.52 7.37 0.03
CA LEU A 357 -5.64 7.63 -1.40
C LEU A 357 -4.34 7.29 -2.16
N PRO A 358 -4.41 7.06 -3.50
CA PRO A 358 -3.23 6.82 -4.33
C PRO A 358 -2.27 8.01 -4.25
N GLU A 359 -0.97 7.72 -4.24
CA GLU A 359 0.05 8.71 -3.93
C GLU A 359 1.08 8.89 -5.06
N ILE A 360 1.38 10.15 -5.33
CA ILE A 360 2.57 10.62 -6.05
C ILE A 360 3.37 11.45 -5.04
N THR A 361 4.58 11.02 -4.70
CA THR A 361 5.41 11.76 -3.75
C THR A 361 6.42 12.63 -4.47
N LEU A 362 6.48 13.91 -4.15
CA LEU A 362 7.57 14.81 -4.52
C LEU A 362 8.43 15.05 -3.28
N LEU A 363 9.62 14.48 -3.27
CA LEU A 363 10.65 14.75 -2.26
C LEU A 363 11.50 15.93 -2.77
N GLU A 364 11.75 16.90 -1.90
CA GLU A 364 12.64 18.01 -2.17
C GLU A 364 13.77 17.97 -1.13
N LEU A 365 14.99 17.70 -1.61
CA LEU A 365 16.16 17.59 -0.74
C LEU A 365 16.74 18.99 -0.47
N ILE A 366 16.81 19.40 0.80
CA ILE A 366 17.20 20.73 1.24
C ILE A 366 18.51 20.68 2.04
#